data_7dd70a85c133571add13a166d7e26ab1
#
_entry.id   7dd70a85c133571add13a166d7e26ab1
#
_cell.length_a   1.000
_cell.length_b   1.000
_cell.length_c   1.000
_cell.angle_alpha   90.00
_cell.angle_beta   90.00
_cell.angle_gamma   90.00
#
_symmetry.space_group_name_H-M   'P 1'
#
loop_
_entity.id
_entity.type
_entity.pdbx_description
1 polymer ?
#
loop_
_entity_poly.entity_id
_entity_poly.type
_entity_poly.pdbx_seq_one_letter_code
_entity_poly.pdbx_strand_id
1 'polypeptide(L)'
;MKKPGETVHRLRRAVALLLPTVITLAAIAGAGWATWRYGVRGDLLRLREIRYSGLSQLNAAALAELSPVRPGDHLLLCDTELMARALRRDPWVATVEIHRRLPPALEVVVTERQAAALVDLGGLYLVDTTGQVFKRAAPGDGLDLPVVTGLAREAFETRGDDGGEELRLRSALGLLGRWREAGLERRAPVSELHLDPVLGTTIYAGDDGMEIRLGQGDLPRKLERLDVLLARLETDGVQGEVIHLDNRRHPDWVAVRVKGRTGVVDGRGPRGP
;
A
#
# COMPACT_ATOMS: atom_id res chain seq x y z
N MET A 1 -65.62 -61.39 13.66
CA MET A 1 -66.03 -60.09 14.26
C MET A 1 -64.87 -59.62 15.13
N LYS A 2 -64.15 -58.50 14.68
CA LYS A 2 -63.08 -57.86 15.43
C LYS A 2 -63.68 -57.09 16.60
N LYS A 3 -63.23 -57.41 17.85
CA LYS A 3 -63.71 -56.71 19.06
C LYS A 3 -63.37 -55.24 19.02
N PRO A 4 -64.34 -54.33 19.16
CA PRO A 4 -64.12 -52.82 19.00
C PRO A 4 -63.26 -52.18 20.09
N GLY A 5 -62.85 -52.95 21.14
CA GLY A 5 -62.05 -52.43 22.25
C GLY A 5 -60.52 -52.33 21.96
N GLU A 6 -59.98 -53.17 21.06
CA GLU A 6 -58.53 -53.18 20.80
C GLU A 6 -58.04 -52.00 19.95
N THR A 7 -58.82 -51.51 19.03
CA THR A 7 -58.51 -50.38 18.20
C THR A 7 -58.48 -49.08 19.00
N VAL A 8 -59.39 -48.91 19.95
CA VAL A 8 -59.44 -47.72 20.83
C VAL A 8 -58.24 -47.69 21.78
N HIS A 9 -57.81 -48.87 22.28
CA HIS A 9 -56.63 -48.95 23.18
C HIS A 9 -55.32 -48.68 22.43
N ARG A 10 -55.19 -49.15 21.19
CA ARG A 10 -54.01 -48.88 20.35
C ARG A 10 -53.93 -47.40 19.93
N LEU A 11 -55.09 -46.81 19.62
CA LEU A 11 -55.18 -45.40 19.30
C LEU A 11 -54.81 -44.50 20.50
N ARG A 12 -55.33 -44.82 21.69
CA ARG A 12 -55.00 -44.11 22.92
C ARG A 12 -53.51 -44.20 23.29
N ARG A 13 -52.84 -45.37 23.08
CA ARG A 13 -51.41 -45.53 23.30
C ARG A 13 -50.58 -44.78 22.28
N ALA A 14 -50.97 -44.80 21.00
CA ALA A 14 -50.33 -44.04 19.95
C ALA A 14 -50.43 -42.51 20.20
N VAL A 15 -51.60 -42.04 20.58
CA VAL A 15 -51.79 -40.60 20.95
C VAL A 15 -50.98 -40.23 22.20
N ALA A 16 -50.96 -41.11 23.23
CA ALA A 16 -50.17 -40.88 24.45
C ALA A 16 -48.65 -40.79 24.20
N LEU A 17 -48.12 -41.48 23.18
CA LEU A 17 -46.70 -41.43 22.81
C LEU A 17 -46.40 -40.32 21.81
N LEU A 18 -47.30 -40.02 20.89
CA LEU A 18 -47.09 -38.97 19.86
C LEU A 18 -47.34 -37.58 20.37
N LEU A 19 -48.29 -37.37 21.30
CA LEU A 19 -48.65 -36.05 21.83
C LEU A 19 -47.46 -35.36 22.51
N PRO A 20 -46.69 -35.98 23.44
CA PRO A 20 -45.58 -35.33 24.08
C PRO A 20 -44.43 -35.06 23.08
N THR A 21 -44.21 -35.92 22.10
CA THR A 21 -43.17 -35.66 21.06
C THR A 21 -43.53 -34.49 20.19
N VAL A 22 -44.80 -34.35 19.79
CA VAL A 22 -45.26 -33.19 19.00
C VAL A 22 -45.18 -31.88 19.83
N ILE A 23 -45.54 -31.95 21.11
CA ILE A 23 -45.45 -30.77 22.02
C ILE A 23 -43.97 -30.36 22.18
N THR A 24 -43.07 -31.31 22.36
CA THR A 24 -41.64 -31.05 22.50
C THR A 24 -41.05 -30.42 21.22
N LEU A 25 -41.39 -30.98 20.08
CA LEU A 25 -40.98 -30.41 18.77
C LEU A 25 -41.56 -29.01 18.55
N ALA A 26 -42.81 -28.80 18.88
CA ALA A 26 -43.42 -27.47 18.79
C ALA A 26 -42.78 -26.45 19.76
N ALA A 27 -42.42 -26.88 20.97
CA ALA A 27 -41.72 -26.06 21.94
C ALA A 27 -40.32 -25.66 21.46
N ILE A 28 -39.58 -26.63 20.89
CA ILE A 28 -38.23 -26.39 20.30
C ILE A 28 -38.34 -25.47 19.11
N ALA A 29 -39.31 -25.68 18.20
CA ALA A 29 -39.55 -24.81 17.05
C ALA A 29 -39.96 -23.40 17.50
N GLY A 30 -40.84 -23.30 18.49
CA GLY A 30 -41.28 -22.03 19.08
C GLY A 30 -40.13 -21.26 19.76
N ALA A 31 -39.31 -21.97 20.54
CA ALA A 31 -38.13 -21.40 21.18
C ALA A 31 -37.09 -20.94 20.11
N GLY A 32 -36.86 -21.77 19.10
CA GLY A 32 -35.98 -21.41 17.98
C GLY A 32 -36.47 -20.18 17.20
N TRP A 33 -37.78 -20.12 16.92
CA TRP A 33 -38.41 -18.97 16.28
C TRP A 33 -38.33 -17.71 17.15
N ALA A 34 -38.63 -17.81 18.47
CA ALA A 34 -38.52 -16.72 19.39
C ALA A 34 -37.07 -16.21 19.50
N THR A 35 -36.10 -17.11 19.64
CA THR A 35 -34.67 -16.74 19.67
C THR A 35 -34.25 -16.05 18.36
N TRP A 36 -34.68 -16.57 17.22
CA TRP A 36 -34.40 -15.92 15.92
C TRP A 36 -35.10 -14.55 15.80
N ARG A 37 -36.37 -14.44 16.22
CA ARG A 37 -37.13 -13.18 16.14
C ARG A 37 -36.61 -12.10 17.10
N TYR A 38 -36.32 -12.46 18.34
CA TYR A 38 -35.90 -11.50 19.37
C TYR A 38 -34.39 -11.30 19.41
N GLY A 39 -33.59 -12.34 19.10
CA GLY A 39 -32.14 -12.26 19.06
C GLY A 39 -31.61 -11.65 17.77
N VAL A 40 -32.13 -12.06 16.61
CA VAL A 40 -31.65 -11.60 15.30
C VAL A 40 -32.34 -10.29 14.85
N ARG A 41 -33.63 -10.07 15.20
CA ARG A 41 -34.37 -8.85 14.85
C ARG A 41 -34.52 -7.83 15.97
N GLY A 42 -34.05 -8.15 17.18
CA GLY A 42 -34.10 -7.25 18.33
C GLY A 42 -33.05 -6.16 18.30
N ASP A 43 -33.23 -5.12 19.09
CA ASP A 43 -32.32 -3.99 19.23
C ASP A 43 -30.96 -4.38 19.88
N LEU A 44 -30.84 -5.59 20.41
CA LEU A 44 -29.65 -6.09 21.10
C LEU A 44 -28.41 -6.14 20.19
N LEU A 45 -28.60 -6.37 18.88
CA LEU A 45 -27.53 -6.47 17.89
C LEU A 45 -27.49 -5.28 16.95
N ARG A 46 -28.10 -4.15 17.33
CA ARG A 46 -27.95 -2.90 16.58
C ARG A 46 -26.54 -2.35 16.79
N LEU A 47 -25.89 -2.04 15.66
CA LEU A 47 -24.56 -1.44 15.62
C LEU A 47 -24.56 -0.10 16.36
N ARG A 48 -23.76 0.01 17.41
CA ARG A 48 -23.64 1.22 18.21
C ARG A 48 -22.61 2.18 17.63
N GLU A 49 -21.49 1.64 17.16
CA GLU A 49 -20.36 2.42 16.66
C GLU A 49 -19.57 1.65 15.60
N ILE A 50 -18.87 2.42 14.78
CA ILE A 50 -17.87 1.92 13.83
C ILE A 50 -16.55 2.58 14.23
N ARG A 51 -15.55 1.78 14.57
CA ARG A 51 -14.21 2.24 14.94
C ARG A 51 -13.27 2.04 13.79
N TYR A 52 -12.65 3.11 13.33
CA TYR A 52 -11.61 3.08 12.33
C TYR A 52 -10.24 3.16 13.01
N SER A 53 -9.29 2.33 12.55
CA SER A 53 -7.90 2.30 13.03
C SER A 53 -6.92 2.13 11.87
N GLY A 54 -5.64 2.45 12.11
CA GLY A 54 -4.59 2.39 11.09
C GLY A 54 -4.57 3.61 10.16
N LEU A 55 -5.19 4.74 10.58
CA LEU A 55 -5.26 5.97 9.79
C LEU A 55 -4.09 6.90 10.12
N SER A 56 -3.47 7.46 9.10
CA SER A 56 -2.43 8.49 9.20
C SER A 56 -2.67 9.66 8.26
N GLN A 57 -2.96 9.40 7.00
CA GLN A 57 -3.32 10.38 5.97
C GLN A 57 -4.85 10.54 5.84
N LEU A 58 -5.58 9.46 6.07
CA LEU A 58 -7.02 9.44 5.94
C LEU A 58 -7.73 9.91 7.21
N ASN A 59 -8.88 10.55 7.02
CA ASN A 59 -9.75 10.93 8.12
C ASN A 59 -10.90 9.92 8.27
N ALA A 60 -11.17 9.49 9.51
CA ALA A 60 -12.26 8.57 9.82
C ALA A 60 -13.64 9.08 9.35
N ALA A 61 -13.88 10.40 9.37
CA ALA A 61 -15.12 10.99 8.89
C ALA A 61 -15.29 10.81 7.38
N ALA A 62 -14.23 11.01 6.59
CA ALA A 62 -14.24 10.80 5.14
C ALA A 62 -14.53 9.33 4.79
N LEU A 63 -13.92 8.39 5.51
CA LEU A 63 -14.20 6.96 5.34
C LEU A 63 -15.63 6.58 5.74
N ALA A 64 -16.15 7.20 6.80
CA ALA A 64 -17.53 6.98 7.23
C ALA A 64 -18.55 7.44 6.18
N GLU A 65 -18.26 8.50 5.40
CA GLU A 65 -19.09 8.94 4.28
C GLU A 65 -19.15 7.92 3.15
N LEU A 66 -18.02 7.25 2.87
CA LEU A 66 -17.95 6.19 1.85
C LEU A 66 -18.63 4.89 2.29
N SER A 67 -18.80 4.69 3.61
CA SER A 67 -19.37 3.46 4.15
C SER A 67 -20.86 3.36 3.86
N PRO A 68 -21.34 2.23 3.29
CA PRO A 68 -22.76 1.95 3.16
C PRO A 68 -23.42 1.51 4.48
N VAL A 69 -22.62 1.13 5.49
CA VAL A 69 -23.07 0.68 6.82
C VAL A 69 -23.05 1.85 7.80
N ARG A 70 -24.12 1.99 8.58
CA ARG A 70 -24.32 3.09 9.54
C ARG A 70 -24.55 2.56 10.96
N PRO A 71 -24.24 3.33 12.00
CA PRO A 71 -24.76 3.07 13.34
C PRO A 71 -26.27 2.95 13.31
N GLY A 72 -26.82 1.93 14.00
CA GLY A 72 -28.22 1.56 13.97
C GLY A 72 -28.56 0.38 13.07
N ASP A 73 -27.69 0.04 12.10
CA ASP A 73 -27.83 -1.16 11.29
C ASP A 73 -27.68 -2.43 12.15
N HIS A 74 -28.16 -3.55 11.65
CA HIS A 74 -28.08 -4.82 12.38
C HIS A 74 -26.70 -5.46 12.16
N LEU A 75 -25.90 -5.69 13.21
CA LEU A 75 -24.51 -6.18 13.17
C LEU A 75 -24.32 -7.43 12.31
N LEU A 76 -25.27 -8.40 12.38
CA LEU A 76 -25.15 -9.66 11.65
C LEU A 76 -25.64 -9.57 10.20
N LEU A 77 -26.49 -8.57 9.89
CA LEU A 77 -27.08 -8.39 8.56
C LEU A 77 -26.31 -7.39 7.70
N CYS A 78 -25.43 -6.56 8.30
CA CYS A 78 -24.61 -5.63 7.52
C CYS A 78 -23.61 -6.38 6.64
N ASP A 79 -23.54 -5.97 5.36
CA ASP A 79 -22.61 -6.51 4.38
C ASP A 79 -21.23 -5.85 4.54
N THR A 80 -20.36 -6.54 5.30
CA THR A 80 -18.99 -6.08 5.54
C THR A 80 -18.12 -6.12 4.29
N GLU A 81 -18.45 -7.01 3.33
CA GLU A 81 -17.73 -7.10 2.05
C GLU A 81 -18.05 -5.91 1.14
N LEU A 82 -19.34 -5.53 1.07
CA LEU A 82 -19.76 -4.33 0.37
C LEU A 82 -19.11 -3.08 0.98
N MET A 83 -19.06 -3.01 2.32
CA MET A 83 -18.38 -1.93 3.02
C MET A 83 -16.88 -1.89 2.71
N ALA A 84 -16.19 -3.01 2.76
CA ALA A 84 -14.76 -3.08 2.41
C ALA A 84 -14.49 -2.65 0.96
N ARG A 85 -15.36 -3.06 0.01
CA ARG A 85 -15.26 -2.60 -1.39
C ARG A 85 -15.49 -1.11 -1.53
N ALA A 86 -16.41 -0.54 -0.76
CA ALA A 86 -16.68 0.89 -0.79
C ALA A 86 -15.49 1.71 -0.24
N LEU A 87 -14.90 1.28 0.86
CA LEU A 87 -13.74 1.93 1.47
C LEU A 87 -12.49 1.85 0.58
N ARG A 88 -12.29 0.73 -0.13
CA ARG A 88 -11.19 0.56 -1.11
C ARG A 88 -11.30 1.46 -2.35
N ARG A 89 -12.39 2.24 -2.52
CA ARG A 89 -12.47 3.27 -3.57
C ARG A 89 -11.59 4.48 -3.28
N ASP A 90 -11.26 4.71 -2.02
CA ASP A 90 -10.28 5.74 -1.69
C ASP A 90 -8.88 5.26 -2.13
N PRO A 91 -8.15 6.05 -2.94
CA PRO A 91 -6.84 5.67 -3.45
C PRO A 91 -5.80 5.38 -2.38
N TRP A 92 -5.90 6.03 -1.22
CA TRP A 92 -4.98 5.82 -0.10
C TRP A 92 -5.19 4.49 0.64
N VAL A 93 -6.32 3.83 0.42
CA VAL A 93 -6.61 2.55 1.06
C VAL A 93 -5.90 1.41 0.31
N ALA A 94 -4.96 0.74 0.97
CA ALA A 94 -4.33 -0.48 0.47
C ALA A 94 -5.18 -1.71 0.80
N THR A 95 -5.49 -1.91 2.09
CA THR A 95 -6.32 -3.03 2.54
C THR A 95 -7.31 -2.58 3.61
N VAL A 96 -8.41 -3.33 3.73
CA VAL A 96 -9.43 -3.12 4.76
C VAL A 96 -9.80 -4.47 5.35
N GLU A 97 -9.71 -4.59 6.67
CA GLU A 97 -10.20 -5.71 7.44
C GLU A 97 -11.33 -5.24 8.35
N ILE A 98 -12.45 -5.96 8.39
CA ILE A 98 -13.63 -5.58 9.17
C ILE A 98 -13.98 -6.71 10.12
N HIS A 99 -13.93 -6.42 11.42
CA HIS A 99 -14.23 -7.35 12.48
C HIS A 99 -15.51 -6.94 13.22
N ARG A 100 -16.42 -7.91 13.38
CA ARG A 100 -17.60 -7.74 14.23
C ARG A 100 -17.22 -7.96 15.69
N ARG A 101 -17.57 -7.02 16.57
CA ARG A 101 -17.27 -7.06 18.01
C ARG A 101 -18.53 -7.02 18.84
N LEU A 102 -18.44 -7.49 20.07
CA LEU A 102 -19.44 -7.32 21.11
C LEU A 102 -18.83 -6.50 22.27
N PRO A 103 -19.56 -5.54 22.82
CA PRO A 103 -20.92 -5.06 22.46
C PRO A 103 -21.00 -4.59 21.01
N PRO A 104 -22.19 -4.56 20.35
CA PRO A 104 -22.34 -4.42 18.90
C PRO A 104 -21.56 -3.24 18.30
N ALA A 105 -20.39 -3.54 17.73
CA ALA A 105 -19.48 -2.60 17.07
C ALA A 105 -18.84 -3.26 15.85
N LEU A 106 -18.47 -2.44 14.86
CA LEU A 106 -17.56 -2.83 13.78
C LEU A 106 -16.19 -2.20 14.04
N GLU A 107 -15.16 -3.01 14.04
CA GLU A 107 -13.78 -2.59 14.04
C GLU A 107 -13.25 -2.69 12.62
N VAL A 108 -12.92 -1.53 12.03
CA VAL A 108 -12.41 -1.38 10.67
C VAL A 108 -10.94 -1.05 10.76
N VAL A 109 -10.09 -2.02 10.42
CA VAL A 109 -8.64 -1.85 10.37
C VAL A 109 -8.26 -1.51 8.93
N VAL A 110 -7.76 -0.31 8.71
CA VAL A 110 -7.32 0.17 7.41
C VAL A 110 -5.82 0.16 7.35
N THR A 111 -5.25 -0.41 6.28
CA THR A 111 -3.84 -0.22 5.95
C THR A 111 -3.77 0.80 4.83
N GLU A 112 -3.10 1.91 5.10
CA GLU A 112 -2.90 2.95 4.10
C GLU A 112 -1.72 2.64 3.17
N ARG A 113 -1.78 3.11 1.93
CA ARG A 113 -0.66 3.05 0.99
C ARG A 113 0.45 4.00 1.45
N GLN A 114 1.67 3.54 1.35
CA GLN A 114 2.85 4.38 1.60
C GLN A 114 3.39 4.87 0.26
N ALA A 115 3.24 6.16 0.01
CA ALA A 115 3.82 6.79 -1.16
C ALA A 115 5.35 6.75 -1.05
N ALA A 116 6.03 6.21 -2.06
CA ALA A 116 7.48 6.06 -2.12
C ALA A 116 8.14 7.12 -3.01
N ALA A 117 7.45 7.53 -4.07
CA ALA A 117 7.90 8.53 -5.04
C ALA A 117 6.70 9.14 -5.78
N LEU A 118 6.98 10.20 -6.52
CA LEU A 118 6.14 10.70 -7.59
C LEU A 118 6.63 10.10 -8.92
N VAL A 119 5.73 9.88 -9.87
CA VAL A 119 6.08 9.49 -11.23
C VAL A 119 5.46 10.48 -12.22
N ASP A 120 6.25 10.95 -13.18
CA ASP A 120 5.76 11.82 -14.26
C ASP A 120 5.27 10.97 -15.44
N LEU A 121 3.96 10.95 -15.64
CA LEU A 121 3.27 10.32 -16.76
C LEU A 121 2.44 11.34 -17.54
N GLY A 122 3.02 12.51 -17.85
CA GLY A 122 2.29 13.67 -18.39
C GLY A 122 1.46 14.39 -17.32
N GLY A 123 1.86 14.21 -16.08
CA GLY A 123 1.35 14.74 -14.83
C GLY A 123 1.91 13.92 -13.69
N LEU A 124 1.96 14.46 -12.48
CA LEU A 124 2.54 13.79 -11.32
C LEU A 124 1.53 12.85 -10.68
N TYR A 125 1.94 11.61 -10.46
CA TYR A 125 1.17 10.58 -9.79
C TYR A 125 1.97 10.00 -8.64
N LEU A 126 1.28 9.66 -7.56
CA LEU A 126 1.85 8.93 -6.42
C LEU A 126 2.02 7.46 -6.78
N VAL A 127 3.19 6.92 -6.44
CA VAL A 127 3.51 5.50 -6.56
C VAL A 127 3.88 4.95 -5.20
N ASP A 128 3.37 3.76 -4.87
CA ASP A 128 3.69 3.08 -3.62
C ASP A 128 4.99 2.26 -3.70
N THR A 129 5.42 1.70 -2.58
CA THR A 129 6.65 0.90 -2.46
C THR A 129 6.65 -0.36 -3.33
N THR A 130 5.48 -0.80 -3.81
CA THR A 130 5.34 -1.97 -4.71
C THR A 130 5.45 -1.60 -6.19
N GLY A 131 5.46 -0.30 -6.50
CA GLY A 131 5.46 0.22 -7.86
C GLY A 131 4.06 0.44 -8.44
N GLN A 132 3.02 0.37 -7.61
CA GLN A 132 1.67 0.64 -8.06
C GLN A 132 1.40 2.15 -8.06
N VAL A 133 1.05 2.70 -9.22
CA VAL A 133 0.55 4.06 -9.35
C VAL A 133 -0.89 4.10 -8.86
N PHE A 134 -1.21 4.93 -7.88
CA PHE A 134 -2.51 4.85 -7.21
C PHE A 134 -3.31 6.15 -7.17
N LYS A 135 -2.67 7.31 -7.28
CA LYS A 135 -3.36 8.60 -7.17
C LYS A 135 -2.63 9.69 -7.97
N ARG A 136 -3.36 10.58 -8.61
CA ARG A 136 -2.77 11.82 -9.12
C ARG A 136 -2.38 12.71 -7.95
N ALA A 137 -1.14 13.20 -7.96
CA ALA A 137 -0.64 14.07 -6.91
C ALA A 137 -1.37 15.42 -6.90
N ALA A 138 -1.63 15.93 -5.70
CA ALA A 138 -2.24 17.22 -5.48
C ALA A 138 -1.41 18.03 -4.47
N PRO A 139 -1.40 19.36 -4.54
CA PRO A 139 -0.66 20.21 -3.60
C PRO A 139 -1.01 19.99 -2.14
N GLY A 140 -2.24 19.52 -1.87
CA GLY A 140 -2.71 19.21 -0.51
C GLY A 140 -2.21 17.88 0.07
N ASP A 141 -1.50 17.05 -0.70
CA ASP A 141 -0.96 15.78 -0.20
C ASP A 141 0.22 16.00 0.75
N GLY A 142 0.90 17.18 0.69
CA GLY A 142 1.93 17.59 1.66
C GLY A 142 3.15 16.68 1.72
N LEU A 143 3.44 15.96 0.63
CA LEU A 143 4.51 14.98 0.56
C LEU A 143 5.73 15.56 -0.16
N ASP A 144 6.90 15.44 0.49
CA ASP A 144 8.19 15.71 -0.12
C ASP A 144 8.80 14.39 -0.59
N LEU A 145 8.62 14.08 -1.88
CA LEU A 145 8.99 12.82 -2.48
C LEU A 145 9.78 13.04 -3.76
N PRO A 146 10.78 12.18 -4.04
CA PRO A 146 11.51 12.23 -5.31
C PRO A 146 10.59 11.96 -6.49
N VAL A 147 10.88 12.62 -7.62
CA VAL A 147 10.16 12.43 -8.88
C VAL A 147 10.90 11.43 -9.76
N VAL A 148 10.23 10.41 -10.25
CA VAL A 148 10.73 9.49 -11.28
C VAL A 148 10.24 9.97 -12.65
N THR A 149 11.18 10.20 -13.58
CA THR A 149 10.91 10.68 -14.94
C THR A 149 11.47 9.74 -15.99
N GLY A 150 11.12 9.94 -17.26
CA GLY A 150 11.65 9.15 -18.38
C GLY A 150 10.91 7.82 -18.61
N LEU A 151 9.68 7.69 -18.10
CA LEU A 151 8.79 6.57 -18.33
C LEU A 151 7.69 6.93 -19.33
N ALA A 152 7.33 6.00 -20.20
CA ALA A 152 6.26 6.18 -21.17
C ALA A 152 4.89 5.99 -20.52
N ARG A 153 4.03 7.00 -20.61
CA ARG A 153 2.67 6.96 -20.06
C ARG A 153 1.82 5.84 -20.64
N GLU A 154 1.94 5.62 -21.94
CA GLU A 154 1.13 4.67 -22.70
C GLU A 154 1.26 3.25 -22.15
N ALA A 155 2.41 2.90 -21.61
CA ALA A 155 2.67 1.58 -21.02
C ALA A 155 1.86 1.34 -19.73
N PHE A 156 1.50 2.39 -19.02
CA PHE A 156 0.67 2.29 -17.81
C PHE A 156 -0.84 2.32 -18.10
N GLU A 157 -1.23 2.80 -19.28
CA GLU A 157 -2.63 2.86 -19.71
C GLU A 157 -3.09 1.58 -20.43
N THR A 158 -2.16 0.90 -21.12
CA THR A 158 -2.45 -0.26 -21.93
C THR A 158 -2.08 -1.55 -21.18
N ARG A 159 -3.08 -2.34 -20.81
CA ARG A 159 -2.91 -3.70 -20.23
C ARG A 159 -2.35 -4.70 -21.25
N GLY A 160 -1.25 -4.40 -21.90
CA GLY A 160 -0.72 -5.22 -22.99
C GLY A 160 0.75 -4.95 -23.28
N ASP A 161 1.35 -4.05 -22.53
CA ASP A 161 2.81 -3.89 -22.51
C ASP A 161 3.44 -5.09 -21.77
N ASP A 162 4.57 -5.56 -22.26
CA ASP A 162 5.35 -6.66 -21.69
C ASP A 162 5.91 -6.37 -20.26
N GLY A 163 5.37 -5.35 -19.59
CA GLY A 163 5.72 -4.96 -18.21
C GLY A 163 7.06 -4.26 -18.09
N GLY A 164 7.68 -3.87 -19.21
CA GLY A 164 9.00 -3.25 -19.24
C GLY A 164 9.08 -1.96 -18.44
N GLU A 165 8.12 -1.05 -18.63
CA GLU A 165 8.09 0.24 -17.92
C GLU A 165 7.76 0.08 -16.43
N GLU A 166 6.88 -0.84 -16.07
CA GLU A 166 6.63 -1.17 -14.66
C GLU A 166 7.88 -1.73 -13.98
N LEU A 167 8.65 -2.58 -14.68
CA LEU A 167 9.91 -3.11 -14.16
C LEU A 167 10.96 -2.01 -13.99
N ARG A 168 11.02 -1.06 -14.92
CA ARG A 168 11.89 0.12 -14.82
C ARG A 168 11.51 0.98 -13.62
N LEU A 169 10.21 1.22 -13.41
CA LEU A 169 9.72 1.95 -12.24
C LEU A 169 10.08 1.23 -10.93
N ARG A 170 9.85 -0.09 -10.84
CA ARG A 170 10.25 -0.87 -9.66
C ARG A 170 11.76 -0.84 -9.41
N SER A 171 12.55 -0.86 -10.48
CA SER A 171 14.01 -0.73 -10.39
C SER A 171 14.43 0.63 -9.85
N ALA A 172 13.78 1.70 -10.29
CA ALA A 172 13.99 3.05 -9.77
C ALA A 172 13.65 3.15 -8.27
N LEU A 173 12.49 2.61 -7.86
CA LEU A 173 12.10 2.56 -6.45
C LEU A 173 13.10 1.74 -5.60
N GLY A 174 13.57 0.61 -6.13
CA GLY A 174 14.62 -0.19 -5.51
C GLY A 174 15.94 0.59 -5.36
N LEU A 175 16.29 1.44 -6.33
CA LEU A 175 17.47 2.31 -6.24
C LEU A 175 17.28 3.38 -5.16
N LEU A 176 16.12 4.02 -5.07
CA LEU A 176 15.80 4.98 -4.00
C LEU A 176 15.87 4.32 -2.61
N GLY A 177 15.41 3.08 -2.48
CA GLY A 177 15.56 2.29 -1.25
C GLY A 177 17.03 2.11 -0.86
N ARG A 178 17.87 1.64 -1.80
CA ARG A 178 19.31 1.47 -1.57
C ARG A 178 20.04 2.77 -1.28
N TRP A 179 19.60 3.88 -1.88
CA TRP A 179 20.13 5.21 -1.58
C TRP A 179 19.95 5.58 -0.10
N ARG A 180 18.75 5.33 0.42
CA ARG A 180 18.44 5.54 1.85
C ARG A 180 19.22 4.59 2.76
N GLU A 181 19.28 3.30 2.40
CA GLU A 181 20.03 2.26 3.14
C GLU A 181 21.54 2.57 3.21
N ALA A 182 22.10 3.11 2.13
CA ALA A 182 23.48 3.58 2.09
C ALA A 182 23.73 4.87 2.87
N GLY A 183 22.68 5.51 3.42
CA GLY A 183 22.78 6.77 4.17
C GLY A 183 23.03 8.01 3.32
N LEU A 184 22.97 7.87 1.99
CA LEU A 184 23.20 8.94 1.03
C LEU A 184 22.14 10.04 1.09
N GLU A 185 20.92 9.71 1.52
CA GLU A 185 19.79 10.63 1.64
C GLU A 185 20.09 11.85 2.51
N ARG A 186 20.93 11.68 3.54
CA ARG A 186 21.30 12.78 4.45
C ARG A 186 22.30 13.77 3.83
N ARG A 187 23.13 13.31 2.89
CA ARG A 187 24.15 14.14 2.23
C ARG A 187 23.66 14.72 0.92
N ALA A 188 22.85 13.93 0.22
CA ALA A 188 22.33 14.27 -1.09
C ALA A 188 20.89 13.73 -1.21
N PRO A 189 19.89 14.44 -0.63
CA PRO A 189 18.48 14.06 -0.80
C PRO A 189 18.12 14.05 -2.29
N VAL A 190 17.42 13.01 -2.73
CA VAL A 190 17.06 12.85 -4.14
C VAL A 190 15.84 13.69 -4.46
N SER A 191 15.96 14.60 -5.41
CA SER A 191 14.85 15.38 -5.96
C SER A 191 14.23 14.71 -7.20
N GLU A 192 15.08 14.18 -8.10
CA GLU A 192 14.63 13.51 -9.32
C GLU A 192 15.49 12.29 -9.64
N LEU A 193 14.84 11.24 -10.17
CA LEU A 193 15.47 10.07 -10.75
C LEU A 193 14.98 9.93 -12.19
N HIS A 194 15.87 10.23 -13.14
CA HIS A 194 15.59 10.15 -14.57
C HIS A 194 16.03 8.81 -15.16
N LEU A 195 15.13 8.15 -15.87
CA LEU A 195 15.36 6.87 -16.53
C LEU A 195 15.46 7.04 -18.05
N ASP A 196 16.66 6.93 -18.58
CA ASP A 196 16.89 6.91 -20.03
C ASP A 196 17.12 5.47 -20.52
N PRO A 197 16.46 5.01 -21.58
CA PRO A 197 16.62 3.64 -22.07
C PRO A 197 18.01 3.33 -22.63
N VAL A 198 18.74 4.36 -23.09
CA VAL A 198 20.08 4.23 -23.70
C VAL A 198 21.18 4.61 -22.72
N LEU A 199 21.04 5.75 -22.06
CA LEU A 199 22.03 6.30 -21.16
C LEU A 199 21.98 5.68 -19.76
N GLY A 200 20.83 5.09 -19.39
CA GLY A 200 20.62 4.51 -18.06
C GLY A 200 20.05 5.53 -17.06
N THR A 201 20.48 5.44 -15.81
CA THR A 201 19.88 6.23 -14.73
C THR A 201 20.74 7.45 -14.39
N THR A 202 20.08 8.60 -14.29
CA THR A 202 20.62 9.85 -13.76
C THR A 202 19.82 10.25 -12.51
N ILE A 203 20.52 10.70 -11.47
CA ILE A 203 19.90 11.21 -10.23
C ILE A 203 20.24 12.70 -10.10
N TYR A 204 19.25 13.50 -9.76
CA TYR A 204 19.45 14.87 -9.31
C TYR A 204 19.25 14.88 -7.78
N ALA A 205 20.28 15.33 -7.06
CA ALA A 205 20.28 15.24 -5.60
C ALA A 205 20.99 16.42 -4.94
N GLY A 206 20.72 16.61 -3.64
CA GLY A 206 21.23 17.73 -2.85
C GLY A 206 20.49 19.05 -3.14
N ASP A 207 20.71 20.01 -2.27
CA ASP A 207 20.04 21.33 -2.31
C ASP A 207 20.34 22.13 -3.62
N ASP A 208 21.50 21.88 -4.22
CA ASP A 208 21.97 22.53 -5.45
C ASP A 208 21.58 21.76 -6.73
N GLY A 209 20.88 20.63 -6.62
CA GLY A 209 20.49 19.80 -7.77
C GLY A 209 21.67 19.18 -8.51
N MET A 210 22.66 18.65 -7.77
CA MET A 210 23.81 17.95 -8.32
C MET A 210 23.40 16.78 -9.20
N GLU A 211 23.90 16.75 -10.45
CA GLU A 211 23.64 15.71 -11.43
C GLU A 211 24.58 14.52 -11.22
N ILE A 212 24.03 13.33 -10.98
CA ILE A 212 24.77 12.08 -10.74
C ILE A 212 24.40 11.06 -11.81
N ARG A 213 25.29 10.86 -12.77
CA ARG A 213 25.10 9.92 -13.88
C ARG A 213 25.55 8.53 -13.44
N LEU A 214 24.60 7.69 -13.06
CA LEU A 214 24.88 6.30 -12.71
C LEU A 214 25.01 5.40 -13.94
N GLY A 215 24.32 5.73 -15.03
CA GLY A 215 24.28 4.89 -16.22
C GLY A 215 23.60 3.53 -15.95
N GLN A 216 24.12 2.46 -16.58
CA GLN A 216 23.61 1.09 -16.45
C GLN A 216 24.56 0.21 -15.62
N GLY A 217 24.03 -0.90 -15.06
CA GLY A 217 24.81 -1.96 -14.37
C GLY A 217 25.37 -1.56 -13.01
N ASP A 218 25.91 -2.51 -12.31
CA ASP A 218 26.62 -2.52 -11.00
C ASP A 218 26.30 -1.35 -10.03
N LEU A 219 25.02 -1.15 -9.74
CA LEU A 219 24.56 -0.07 -8.85
C LEU A 219 25.19 -0.13 -7.45
N PRO A 220 25.34 -1.30 -6.79
CA PRO A 220 25.91 -1.35 -5.45
C PRO A 220 27.31 -0.74 -5.39
N ARG A 221 28.23 -1.15 -6.28
CA ARG A 221 29.59 -0.60 -6.31
C ARG A 221 29.62 0.89 -6.66
N LYS A 222 28.69 1.37 -7.49
CA LYS A 222 28.59 2.79 -7.83
C LYS A 222 28.14 3.61 -6.63
N LEU A 223 27.17 3.12 -5.84
CA LEU A 223 26.74 3.79 -4.62
C LEU A 223 27.83 3.84 -3.56
N GLU A 224 28.60 2.76 -3.37
CA GLU A 224 29.75 2.75 -2.46
C GLU A 224 30.79 3.81 -2.83
N ARG A 225 31.12 3.91 -4.12
CA ARG A 225 32.09 4.93 -4.60
C ARG A 225 31.53 6.35 -4.46
N LEU A 226 30.24 6.50 -4.72
CA LEU A 226 29.57 7.79 -4.56
C LEU A 226 29.61 8.24 -3.11
N ASP A 227 29.38 7.35 -2.15
CA ASP A 227 29.43 7.69 -0.73
C ASP A 227 30.81 8.19 -0.32
N VAL A 228 31.86 7.48 -0.71
CA VAL A 228 33.25 7.89 -0.47
C VAL A 228 33.57 9.24 -1.12
N LEU A 229 33.08 9.47 -2.32
CA LEU A 229 33.29 10.72 -3.04
C LEU A 229 32.58 11.90 -2.37
N LEU A 230 31.30 11.71 -2.02
CA LEU A 230 30.49 12.75 -1.37
C LEU A 230 31.08 13.13 0.00
N ALA A 231 31.53 12.15 0.78
CA ALA A 231 32.22 12.39 2.05
C ALA A 231 33.52 13.20 1.87
N ARG A 232 34.25 12.95 0.78
CA ARG A 232 35.46 13.71 0.45
C ARG A 232 35.14 15.14 0.00
N LEU A 233 34.16 15.32 -0.88
CA LEU A 233 33.72 16.66 -1.32
C LEU A 233 33.25 17.50 -0.13
N GLU A 234 32.52 16.91 0.79
CA GLU A 234 32.10 17.55 2.03
C GLU A 234 33.29 17.98 2.90
N THR A 235 34.30 17.10 3.08
CA THR A 235 35.51 17.38 3.85
C THR A 235 36.36 18.50 3.20
N ASP A 236 36.44 18.50 1.86
CA ASP A 236 37.21 19.48 1.09
C ASP A 236 36.45 20.81 0.92
N GLY A 237 35.18 20.90 1.40
CA GLY A 237 34.32 22.08 1.25
C GLY A 237 33.99 22.41 -0.21
N VAL A 238 33.94 21.39 -1.09
CA VAL A 238 33.78 21.55 -2.53
C VAL A 238 32.41 21.03 -2.96
N GLN A 239 31.68 21.83 -3.74
CA GLN A 239 30.37 21.44 -4.28
C GLN A 239 30.53 20.77 -5.63
N GLY A 240 30.01 19.54 -5.74
CA GLY A 240 29.90 18.83 -7.01
C GLY A 240 28.76 19.40 -7.86
N GLU A 241 28.99 19.60 -9.15
CA GLU A 241 27.98 20.00 -10.12
C GLU A 241 27.48 18.79 -10.92
N VAL A 242 28.41 17.99 -11.44
CA VAL A 242 28.13 16.73 -12.16
C VAL A 242 29.10 15.65 -11.75
N ILE A 243 28.57 14.47 -11.41
CA ILE A 243 29.34 13.27 -11.07
C ILE A 243 29.05 12.20 -12.12
N HIS A 244 30.11 11.69 -12.76
CA HIS A 244 30.04 10.62 -13.74
C HIS A 244 30.52 9.30 -13.14
N LEU A 245 29.59 8.34 -13.01
CA LEU A 245 29.82 6.96 -12.63
C LEU A 245 29.50 5.98 -13.77
N ASP A 246 29.22 6.51 -14.95
CA ASP A 246 28.77 5.82 -16.15
C ASP A 246 29.89 5.50 -17.15
N ASN A 247 31.17 5.69 -16.77
CA ASN A 247 32.30 5.44 -17.66
C ASN A 247 32.44 3.96 -18.02
N ARG A 248 32.00 3.60 -19.22
CA ARG A 248 32.09 2.19 -19.73
C ARG A 248 33.50 1.69 -20.02
N ARG A 249 34.43 2.62 -20.35
CA ARG A 249 35.82 2.24 -20.65
C ARG A 249 36.64 2.03 -19.39
N HIS A 250 36.37 2.80 -18.37
CA HIS A 250 37.06 2.74 -17.08
C HIS A 250 35.99 2.73 -15.97
N PRO A 251 35.34 1.58 -15.70
CA PRO A 251 34.25 1.49 -14.73
C PRO A 251 34.65 1.93 -13.32
N ASP A 252 35.93 1.90 -13.00
CA ASP A 252 36.48 2.29 -11.69
C ASP A 252 36.79 3.79 -11.57
N TRP A 253 36.67 4.54 -12.64
CA TRP A 253 36.93 5.97 -12.64
C TRP A 253 35.64 6.74 -12.33
N VAL A 254 35.80 7.78 -11.50
CA VAL A 254 34.75 8.75 -11.21
C VAL A 254 35.27 10.10 -11.68
N ALA A 255 34.55 10.75 -12.58
CA ALA A 255 34.83 12.11 -12.99
C ALA A 255 33.86 13.07 -12.32
N VAL A 256 34.39 14.15 -11.76
CA VAL A 256 33.60 15.15 -11.05
C VAL A 256 33.84 16.53 -11.66
N ARG A 257 32.78 17.22 -12.04
CA ARG A 257 32.79 18.64 -12.31
C ARG A 257 32.39 19.37 -11.04
N VAL A 258 33.23 20.27 -10.60
CA VAL A 258 33.02 21.08 -9.39
C VAL A 258 32.51 22.48 -9.75
N LYS A 259 31.64 23.03 -8.94
CA LYS A 259 31.09 24.37 -9.13
C LYS A 259 32.18 25.43 -8.98
N GLY A 260 32.38 26.23 -10.00
CA GLY A 260 33.39 27.31 -9.99
C GLY A 260 34.83 26.93 -10.27
N ARG A 261 35.15 25.64 -10.61
CA ARG A 261 36.45 25.17 -11.06
C ARG A 261 36.31 24.21 -12.22
N THR A 262 36.86 24.51 -13.38
CA THR A 262 37.01 23.57 -14.49
C THR A 262 38.25 22.71 -14.21
N GLY A 263 38.11 21.62 -13.47
CA GLY A 263 39.19 20.68 -13.17
C GLY A 263 38.60 19.27 -13.04
N VAL A 264 39.21 18.31 -13.77
CA VAL A 264 38.95 16.87 -13.59
C VAL A 264 39.69 16.41 -12.35
N VAL A 265 39.00 16.04 -11.29
CA VAL A 265 39.59 15.36 -10.14
C VAL A 265 39.68 13.88 -10.47
N ASP A 266 40.88 13.40 -10.83
CA ASP A 266 41.17 11.97 -11.08
C ASP A 266 41.14 11.23 -9.73
N GLY A 267 40.11 10.41 -9.54
CA GLY A 267 39.87 9.64 -8.31
C GLY A 267 40.83 8.44 -8.10
N ARG A 268 42.11 8.56 -8.46
CA ARG A 268 43.11 7.58 -8.10
C ARG A 268 43.39 7.70 -6.59
N GLY A 269 42.92 6.69 -5.84
CA GLY A 269 43.40 6.49 -4.49
C GLY A 269 44.92 6.39 -4.44
N PRO A 270 45.58 6.67 -3.29
CA PRO A 270 47.02 6.61 -3.17
C PRO A 270 47.48 5.20 -3.55
N ARG A 271 48.38 5.07 -4.58
CA ARG A 271 49.14 3.88 -4.79
C ARG A 271 50.03 3.70 -3.57
N GLY A 272 49.73 2.68 -2.77
CA GLY A 272 50.67 2.25 -1.72
C GLY A 272 52.04 1.92 -2.27
N PRO A 273 53.04 1.93 -1.43
CA PRO A 273 54.44 1.73 -1.79
C PRO A 273 54.72 0.35 -2.38
#